data_276c00a22597271c9356e0324de400d6
#
_entry.id   276c00a22597271c9356e0324de400d6
#
_cell.length_a   1.000
_cell.length_b   1.000
_cell.length_c   1.000
_cell.angle_alpha   90.00
_cell.angle_beta   90.00
_cell.angle_gamma   90.00
#
_symmetry.space_group_name_H-M   'P 1'
#
loop_
_entity.id
_entity.type
_entity.pdbx_description
1 polymer ?
#
loop_
_entity_poly.entity_id
_entity_poly.type
_entity_poly.pdbx_seq_one_letter_code
_entity_poly.pdbx_strand_id
1 'polypeptide(L)'
;MSAWLEAFMAYEMLGTAKTLLAAEAKTNPIRTVVLSHLHWDHASGVKDFPDADVWTTQEEYDWATGADAPEGRYIKSQYLGQDIKWRFIRFENRPYENFARSLDMFRDGSIVLVPFSGHAPGAIGMFVNLKSGKRVFLSGDTTWTLEGFQIPAHKFWVSSLLVDHDKNETERAILKVHRLMQEYPKMVIVPTHDDKAQSAVGFFPEFTH
;
A
#
# COMPACT_ATOMS: atom_id res chain seq x y z
N MET A 1 5.31 -20.91 -1.42
CA MET A 1 6.43 -20.34 -2.24
C MET A 1 7.55 -21.35 -2.25
N SER A 2 8.19 -21.61 -3.38
CA SER A 2 9.32 -22.58 -3.40
C SER A 2 10.54 -21.89 -2.78
N ALA A 3 11.34 -22.65 -2.02
CA ALA A 3 12.61 -22.18 -1.42
C ALA A 3 13.58 -21.51 -2.43
N TRP A 4 13.38 -21.76 -3.70
CA TRP A 4 14.10 -21.13 -4.80
C TRP A 4 13.73 -19.66 -5.03
N LEU A 5 12.46 -19.31 -4.86
CA LEU A 5 12.00 -17.93 -5.01
C LEU A 5 12.46 -17.07 -3.81
N GLU A 6 12.49 -17.67 -2.63
CA GLU A 6 13.01 -17.02 -1.41
C GLU A 6 14.51 -16.77 -1.49
N ALA A 7 15.28 -17.70 -2.07
CA ALA A 7 16.71 -17.54 -2.27
C ALA A 7 17.07 -16.47 -3.32
N PHE A 8 16.17 -16.23 -4.29
CA PHE A 8 16.37 -15.21 -5.33
C PHE A 8 15.95 -13.79 -4.85
N MET A 9 15.04 -13.72 -3.89
CA MET A 9 14.60 -12.48 -3.26
C MET A 9 15.20 -12.35 -1.86
N ALA A 10 16.55 -12.38 -1.76
CA ALA A 10 17.23 -12.16 -0.50
C ALA A 10 16.85 -10.79 0.07
N TYR A 11 16.03 -10.79 1.12
CA TYR A 11 15.67 -9.59 1.88
C TYR A 11 16.09 -9.77 3.34
N GLU A 12 16.56 -8.70 3.93
CA GLU A 12 16.90 -8.68 5.33
C GLU A 12 15.68 -8.31 6.17
N MET A 13 15.24 -9.21 7.04
CA MET A 13 14.17 -8.91 7.99
C MET A 13 14.73 -8.20 9.20
N LEU A 14 14.53 -6.89 9.28
CA LEU A 14 14.96 -6.05 10.42
C LEU A 14 14.09 -6.21 11.67
N GLY A 15 12.98 -6.90 11.57
CA GLY A 15 12.01 -7.14 12.64
C GLY A 15 10.57 -7.03 12.15
N THR A 16 9.62 -7.40 12.99
CA THR A 16 8.20 -7.22 12.69
C THR A 16 7.76 -5.79 13.02
N ALA A 17 6.70 -5.29 12.38
CA ALA A 17 6.09 -4.02 12.73
C ALA A 17 5.72 -3.96 14.22
N LYS A 18 5.24 -5.05 14.80
CA LYS A 18 4.99 -5.19 16.24
C LYS A 18 6.22 -4.93 17.09
N THR A 19 7.37 -5.50 16.72
CA THR A 19 8.64 -5.31 17.46
C THR A 19 9.11 -3.87 17.37
N LEU A 20 9.09 -3.30 16.17
CA LEU A 20 9.51 -1.91 15.94
C LEU A 20 8.62 -0.91 16.68
N LEU A 21 7.31 -1.14 16.71
CA LEU A 21 6.33 -0.25 17.36
C LEU A 21 6.07 -0.59 18.84
N ALA A 22 6.75 -1.59 19.41
CA ALA A 22 6.43 -2.10 20.76
C ALA A 22 6.52 -1.04 21.87
N ALA A 23 7.42 -0.07 21.75
CA ALA A 23 7.54 1.03 22.71
C ALA A 23 6.39 2.04 22.57
N GLU A 24 6.06 2.42 21.34
CA GLU A 24 4.98 3.36 21.03
C GLU A 24 3.61 2.76 21.36
N ALA A 25 3.38 1.50 21.03
CA ALA A 25 2.11 0.81 21.26
C ALA A 25 1.73 0.66 22.75
N LYS A 26 2.66 0.86 23.68
CA LYS A 26 2.35 0.88 25.12
C LYS A 26 1.60 2.15 25.52
N THR A 27 1.92 3.28 24.90
CA THR A 27 1.33 4.58 25.19
C THR A 27 0.22 4.94 24.21
N ASN A 28 0.43 4.56 22.94
CA ASN A 28 -0.48 4.84 21.81
C ASN A 28 -0.80 3.53 21.07
N PRO A 29 -1.77 2.74 21.54
CA PRO A 29 -2.08 1.45 20.92
C PRO A 29 -2.54 1.63 19.47
N ILE A 30 -1.99 0.82 18.57
CA ILE A 30 -2.40 0.79 17.17
C ILE A 30 -3.83 0.29 17.08
N ARG A 31 -4.73 1.12 16.59
CA ARG A 31 -6.17 0.83 16.45
C ARG A 31 -6.62 0.67 15.00
N THR A 32 -5.79 1.07 14.06
CA THR A 32 -6.12 1.07 12.65
C THR A 32 -4.90 0.62 11.85
N VAL A 33 -5.11 -0.39 11.02
CA VAL A 33 -4.15 -0.85 10.01
C VAL A 33 -4.83 -0.71 8.66
N VAL A 34 -4.16 -0.07 7.70
CA VAL A 34 -4.66 0.07 6.33
C VAL A 34 -3.69 -0.65 5.41
N LEU A 35 -4.21 -1.62 4.66
CA LEU A 35 -3.44 -2.39 3.70
C LEU A 35 -3.67 -1.83 2.29
N SER A 36 -2.59 -1.55 1.59
CA SER A 36 -2.67 -1.13 0.18
C SER A 36 -3.29 -2.23 -0.69
N HIS A 37 -2.91 -3.49 -0.42
CA HIS A 37 -3.44 -4.71 -1.03
C HIS A 37 -3.03 -5.94 -0.20
N LEU A 38 -3.43 -7.14 -0.60
CA LEU A 38 -3.27 -8.37 0.19
C LEU A 38 -2.20 -9.32 -0.34
N HIS A 39 -1.21 -8.86 -1.09
CA HIS A 39 -0.04 -9.68 -1.39
C HIS A 39 0.71 -10.03 -0.10
N TRP A 40 1.46 -11.12 -0.13
CA TRP A 40 2.06 -11.75 1.04
C TRP A 40 2.99 -10.82 1.85
N ASP A 41 3.72 -9.95 1.19
CA ASP A 41 4.65 -8.99 1.79
C ASP A 41 3.97 -7.77 2.40
N HIS A 42 2.72 -7.48 2.02
CA HIS A 42 1.89 -6.44 2.61
C HIS A 42 0.97 -6.95 3.73
N ALA A 43 0.52 -8.21 3.65
CA ALA A 43 -0.43 -8.79 4.59
C ALA A 43 0.21 -9.56 5.75
N SER A 44 1.52 -9.87 5.68
CA SER A 44 2.21 -10.74 6.64
C SER A 44 2.17 -10.25 8.09
N GLY A 45 2.13 -8.93 8.30
CA GLY A 45 2.10 -8.31 9.63
C GLY A 45 0.72 -8.12 10.26
N VAL A 46 -0.37 -8.51 9.60
CA VAL A 46 -1.74 -8.25 10.09
C VAL A 46 -2.01 -8.85 11.47
N LYS A 47 -1.49 -10.05 11.72
CA LYS A 47 -1.66 -10.76 13.01
C LYS A 47 -0.98 -10.05 14.19
N ASP A 48 -0.03 -9.19 13.93
CA ASP A 48 0.68 -8.46 14.97
C ASP A 48 -0.18 -7.41 15.66
N PHE A 49 -1.36 -7.09 15.07
CA PHE A 49 -2.28 -6.06 15.52
C PHE A 49 -3.69 -6.61 15.81
N PRO A 50 -3.85 -7.53 16.80
CA PRO A 50 -5.13 -8.24 17.05
C PRO A 50 -6.24 -7.30 17.51
N ASP A 51 -5.90 -6.14 18.07
CA ASP A 51 -6.86 -5.15 18.56
C ASP A 51 -7.24 -4.08 17.54
N ALA A 52 -6.54 -4.04 16.39
CA ALA A 52 -6.79 -3.05 15.36
C ALA A 52 -7.92 -3.45 14.40
N ASP A 53 -8.65 -2.45 13.91
CA ASP A 53 -9.46 -2.59 12.73
C ASP A 53 -8.54 -2.61 11.49
N VAL A 54 -8.68 -3.63 10.63
CA VAL A 54 -7.86 -3.82 9.44
C VAL A 54 -8.66 -3.44 8.21
N TRP A 55 -8.20 -2.40 7.51
CA TRP A 55 -8.91 -1.81 6.38
C TRP A 55 -8.30 -2.24 5.06
N THR A 56 -9.16 -2.72 4.17
CA THR A 56 -8.88 -2.98 2.75
C THR A 56 -10.16 -2.77 1.94
N THR A 57 -10.12 -2.90 0.63
CA THR A 57 -11.34 -2.89 -0.18
C THR A 57 -12.03 -4.26 -0.15
N GLN A 58 -13.37 -4.29 -0.34
CA GLN A 58 -14.10 -5.54 -0.49
C GLN A 58 -13.60 -6.32 -1.70
N GLU A 59 -13.31 -5.62 -2.80
CA GLU A 59 -12.81 -6.21 -4.04
C GLU A 59 -11.47 -6.93 -3.85
N GLU A 60 -10.54 -6.32 -3.12
CA GLU A 60 -9.25 -6.94 -2.79
C GLU A 60 -9.41 -8.18 -1.92
N TYR A 61 -10.26 -8.07 -0.88
CA TYR A 61 -10.52 -9.18 0.02
C TYR A 61 -11.17 -10.37 -0.70
N ASP A 62 -12.20 -10.11 -1.50
CA ASP A 62 -12.91 -11.16 -2.24
C ASP A 62 -12.00 -11.85 -3.26
N TRP A 63 -11.16 -11.08 -3.95
CA TRP A 63 -10.14 -11.64 -4.85
C TRP A 63 -9.13 -12.48 -4.07
N ALA A 64 -8.50 -11.93 -3.05
CA ALA A 64 -7.44 -12.58 -2.28
C ALA A 64 -7.90 -13.88 -1.61
N THR A 65 -9.17 -13.96 -1.23
CA THR A 65 -9.77 -15.15 -0.61
C THR A 65 -10.38 -16.12 -1.63
N GLY A 66 -10.60 -15.66 -2.86
CA GLY A 66 -11.18 -16.43 -3.95
C GLY A 66 -10.31 -17.59 -4.42
N ALA A 67 -10.91 -18.48 -5.23
CA ALA A 67 -10.23 -19.66 -5.76
C ALA A 67 -9.16 -19.31 -6.81
N ASP A 68 -9.36 -18.20 -7.54
CA ASP A 68 -8.50 -17.79 -8.66
C ASP A 68 -7.30 -16.94 -8.23
N ALA A 69 -7.21 -16.59 -6.94
CA ALA A 69 -6.07 -15.83 -6.42
C ALA A 69 -4.77 -16.62 -6.56
N PRO A 70 -3.74 -16.06 -7.20
CA PRO A 70 -2.47 -16.75 -7.39
C PRO A 70 -1.78 -17.06 -6.04
N GLU A 71 -1.61 -18.35 -5.71
CA GLU A 71 -1.05 -18.78 -4.42
C GLU A 71 0.35 -18.21 -4.13
N GLY A 72 1.15 -17.94 -5.16
CA GLY A 72 2.48 -17.33 -5.00
C GLY A 72 2.45 -15.86 -4.59
N ARG A 73 1.30 -15.18 -4.69
CA ARG A 73 1.10 -13.78 -4.32
C ARG A 73 0.22 -13.61 -3.11
N TYR A 74 -0.81 -14.45 -2.97
CA TYR A 74 -1.81 -14.37 -1.90
C TYR A 74 -1.67 -15.57 -0.96
N ILE A 75 -1.06 -15.35 0.21
CA ILE A 75 -0.90 -16.40 1.22
C ILE A 75 -2.09 -16.34 2.19
N LYS A 76 -3.15 -17.10 1.86
CA LYS A 76 -4.42 -17.10 2.61
C LYS A 76 -4.28 -17.35 4.12
N SER A 77 -3.29 -18.12 4.54
CA SER A 77 -3.02 -18.37 5.96
C SER A 77 -2.59 -17.13 6.74
N GLN A 78 -2.18 -16.05 6.08
CA GLN A 78 -1.84 -14.81 6.75
C GLN A 78 -3.09 -14.05 7.25
N TYR A 79 -4.24 -14.23 6.58
CA TYR A 79 -5.44 -13.43 6.84
C TYR A 79 -6.75 -14.25 6.90
N LEU A 80 -6.75 -15.54 6.54
CA LEU A 80 -7.89 -16.43 6.77
C LEU A 80 -7.73 -17.22 8.06
N GLY A 81 -8.86 -17.53 8.72
CA GLY A 81 -8.90 -18.31 9.96
C GLY A 81 -8.34 -17.57 11.18
N GLN A 82 -8.24 -16.27 11.12
CA GLN A 82 -7.82 -15.38 12.20
C GLN A 82 -9.00 -14.51 12.63
N ASP A 83 -9.04 -14.09 13.90
CA ASP A 83 -9.99 -13.10 14.41
C ASP A 83 -9.60 -11.68 14.00
N ILE A 84 -9.43 -11.44 12.70
CA ILE A 84 -9.07 -10.14 12.14
C ILE A 84 -10.34 -9.30 12.00
N LYS A 85 -10.31 -8.10 12.56
CA LYS A 85 -11.42 -7.16 12.52
C LYS A 85 -11.45 -6.40 11.19
N TRP A 86 -11.88 -7.07 10.13
CA TRP A 86 -11.94 -6.48 8.80
C TRP A 86 -12.92 -5.32 8.72
N ARG A 87 -12.48 -4.24 8.04
CA ARG A 87 -13.28 -3.08 7.65
C ARG A 87 -13.11 -2.85 6.15
N PHE A 88 -14.21 -2.69 5.44
CA PHE A 88 -14.16 -2.51 4.00
C PHE A 88 -14.32 -1.05 3.61
N ILE A 89 -13.32 -0.56 2.88
CA ILE A 89 -13.24 0.79 2.35
C ILE A 89 -14.37 0.98 1.34
N ARG A 90 -15.15 2.05 1.54
CA ARG A 90 -16.19 2.49 0.61
C ARG A 90 -15.87 3.88 0.13
N PHE A 91 -15.39 3.99 -1.08
CA PHE A 91 -15.09 5.29 -1.68
C PHE A 91 -16.36 6.08 -1.95
N GLU A 92 -16.37 7.32 -1.49
CA GLU A 92 -17.43 8.30 -1.78
C GLU A 92 -17.23 8.89 -3.20
N ASN A 93 -18.31 9.38 -3.83
CA ASN A 93 -18.24 10.14 -5.08
C ASN A 93 -17.71 11.57 -4.80
N ARG A 94 -16.58 11.64 -4.14
CA ARG A 94 -15.89 12.88 -3.75
C ARG A 94 -14.53 12.87 -4.42
N PRO A 95 -14.31 13.71 -5.43
CA PRO A 95 -12.99 13.82 -6.05
C PRO A 95 -11.94 14.28 -5.07
N TYR A 96 -10.74 13.71 -5.19
CA TYR A 96 -9.56 14.18 -4.48
C TYR A 96 -8.37 14.15 -5.44
N GLU A 97 -7.74 15.31 -5.63
CA GLU A 97 -6.74 15.53 -6.67
C GLU A 97 -7.26 15.03 -8.05
N ASN A 98 -6.49 14.23 -8.75
CA ASN A 98 -6.90 13.64 -10.03
C ASN A 98 -7.63 12.28 -9.92
N PHE A 99 -8.12 11.94 -8.72
CA PHE A 99 -8.98 10.77 -8.48
C PHE A 99 -10.43 11.17 -8.37
N ALA A 100 -11.31 10.47 -9.09
CA ALA A 100 -12.74 10.78 -9.11
C ALA A 100 -13.48 10.41 -7.81
N ARG A 101 -12.91 9.48 -7.03
CA ARG A 101 -13.49 9.00 -5.78
C ARG A 101 -12.42 8.94 -4.70
N SER A 102 -12.82 9.13 -3.45
CA SER A 102 -11.92 9.07 -2.31
C SER A 102 -12.67 8.70 -1.04
N LEU A 103 -11.91 8.36 0.00
CA LEU A 103 -12.38 8.27 1.38
C LEU A 103 -11.44 9.07 2.28
N ASP A 104 -11.93 10.15 2.86
CA ASP A 104 -11.25 10.85 3.94
C ASP A 104 -11.53 10.09 5.25
N MET A 105 -10.52 9.35 5.75
CA MET A 105 -10.69 8.42 6.87
C MET A 105 -11.14 9.11 8.15
N PHE A 106 -10.63 10.28 8.43
CA PHE A 106 -10.89 11.02 9.67
C PHE A 106 -11.75 12.28 9.46
N ARG A 107 -12.17 12.54 8.23
CA ARG A 107 -12.94 13.72 7.81
C ARG A 107 -12.26 15.05 8.11
N ASP A 108 -10.94 15.05 8.22
CA ASP A 108 -10.10 16.22 8.47
C ASP A 108 -9.05 16.44 7.36
N GLY A 109 -9.06 15.58 6.34
CA GLY A 109 -8.13 15.62 5.22
C GLY A 109 -6.73 15.10 5.53
N SER A 110 -6.46 14.63 6.74
CA SER A 110 -5.13 14.15 7.13
C SER A 110 -4.75 12.85 6.42
N ILE A 111 -5.69 11.92 6.29
CA ILE A 111 -5.51 10.63 5.59
C ILE A 111 -6.64 10.47 4.57
N VAL A 112 -6.28 10.48 3.30
CA VAL A 112 -7.25 10.30 2.20
C VAL A 112 -6.87 9.09 1.35
N LEU A 113 -7.76 8.12 1.30
CA LEU A 113 -7.61 6.90 0.50
C LEU A 113 -8.25 7.12 -0.87
N VAL A 114 -7.63 6.55 -1.91
CA VAL A 114 -8.12 6.59 -3.29
C VAL A 114 -8.05 5.21 -3.94
N PRO A 115 -8.98 4.86 -4.86
CA PRO A 115 -8.88 3.61 -5.61
C PRO A 115 -7.65 3.68 -6.53
N PHE A 116 -6.83 2.62 -6.48
CA PHE A 116 -5.56 2.58 -7.19
C PHE A 116 -5.27 1.19 -7.76
N SER A 117 -6.31 0.58 -8.37
CA SER A 117 -6.27 -0.75 -8.98
C SER A 117 -5.23 -0.85 -10.11
N GLY A 118 -4.88 -2.08 -10.45
CA GLY A 118 -3.97 -2.44 -11.53
C GLY A 118 -2.98 -3.51 -11.08
N HIS A 119 -2.12 -3.21 -10.12
CA HIS A 119 -1.23 -4.19 -9.50
C HIS A 119 -2.02 -5.28 -8.76
N ALA A 120 -3.02 -4.89 -7.99
CA ALA A 120 -4.01 -5.78 -7.42
C ALA A 120 -5.42 -5.23 -7.71
N PRO A 121 -6.48 -6.07 -7.72
CA PRO A 121 -7.83 -5.64 -8.16
C PRO A 121 -8.40 -4.50 -7.32
N GLY A 122 -8.28 -4.63 -6.01
CA GLY A 122 -8.78 -3.65 -5.05
C GLY A 122 -7.71 -2.79 -4.39
N ALA A 123 -6.53 -2.67 -5.01
CA ALA A 123 -5.45 -1.87 -4.46
C ALA A 123 -5.85 -0.40 -4.26
N ILE A 124 -5.25 0.21 -3.25
CA ILE A 124 -5.46 1.61 -2.88
C ILE A 124 -4.17 2.41 -2.85
N GLY A 125 -4.27 3.70 -3.13
CA GLY A 125 -3.28 4.71 -2.79
C GLY A 125 -3.71 5.50 -1.56
N MET A 126 -2.74 6.07 -0.83
CA MET A 126 -3.00 6.84 0.38
C MET A 126 -2.26 8.16 0.35
N PHE A 127 -3.00 9.25 0.49
CA PHE A 127 -2.44 10.56 0.78
C PHE A 127 -2.33 10.75 2.29
N VAL A 128 -1.15 11.19 2.74
CA VAL A 128 -0.88 11.62 4.10
C VAL A 128 -0.56 13.11 4.06
N ASN A 129 -1.40 13.93 4.66
CA ASN A 129 -1.25 15.38 4.70
C ASN A 129 -0.88 15.81 6.12
N LEU A 130 0.37 16.20 6.31
CA LEU A 130 0.88 16.60 7.61
C LEU A 130 0.51 18.05 7.94
N LYS A 131 0.42 18.36 9.23
CA LYS A 131 0.12 19.73 9.71
C LYS A 131 1.17 20.76 9.28
N SER A 132 2.39 20.32 9.00
CA SER A 132 3.46 21.15 8.44
C SER A 132 3.22 21.61 6.98
N GLY A 133 2.21 21.04 6.32
CA GLY A 133 1.96 21.23 4.90
C GLY A 133 2.73 20.23 4.00
N LYS A 134 3.58 19.37 4.58
CA LYS A 134 4.20 18.28 3.82
C LYS A 134 3.13 17.26 3.43
N ARG A 135 3.15 16.85 2.16
CA ARG A 135 2.21 15.88 1.60
C ARG A 135 2.97 14.67 1.08
N VAL A 136 2.46 13.49 1.41
CA VAL A 136 3.02 12.21 0.99
C VAL A 136 1.93 11.40 0.26
N PHE A 137 2.28 10.73 -0.82
CA PHE A 137 1.43 9.76 -1.48
C PHE A 137 2.10 8.39 -1.44
N LEU A 138 1.50 7.46 -0.72
CA LEU A 138 1.92 6.06 -0.66
C LEU A 138 1.22 5.31 -1.80
N SER A 139 2.00 4.83 -2.76
CA SER A 139 1.48 4.29 -4.03
C SER A 139 1.42 2.75 -4.07
N GLY A 140 1.76 2.08 -2.97
CA GLY A 140 1.86 0.61 -2.99
C GLY A 140 2.84 0.14 -4.07
N ASP A 141 2.47 -0.91 -4.77
CA ASP A 141 3.31 -1.64 -5.73
C ASP A 141 3.00 -1.34 -7.19
N THR A 142 2.29 -0.27 -7.47
CA THR A 142 1.99 0.14 -8.85
C THR A 142 3.27 0.26 -9.68
N THR A 143 4.31 0.88 -9.10
CA THR A 143 5.71 0.75 -9.54
C THR A 143 6.57 0.33 -8.36
N TRP A 144 7.73 -0.29 -8.61
CA TRP A 144 8.65 -0.66 -7.53
C TRP A 144 9.54 0.50 -7.10
N THR A 145 9.81 1.43 -8.03
CA THR A 145 10.65 2.60 -7.78
C THR A 145 9.98 3.87 -8.24
N LEU A 146 10.40 5.00 -7.68
CA LEU A 146 9.93 6.34 -8.05
C LEU A 146 10.19 6.65 -9.53
N GLU A 147 11.27 6.10 -10.10
CA GLU A 147 11.62 6.29 -11.51
C GLU A 147 10.50 5.82 -12.45
N GLY A 148 9.76 4.74 -12.09
CA GLY A 148 8.62 4.26 -12.87
C GLY A 148 7.48 5.27 -13.00
N PHE A 149 7.39 6.23 -12.08
CA PHE A 149 6.46 7.36 -12.16
C PHE A 149 7.08 8.59 -12.84
N GLN A 150 8.38 8.83 -12.64
CA GLN A 150 9.11 9.97 -13.25
C GLN A 150 9.18 9.81 -14.77
N ILE A 151 9.53 8.62 -15.22
CA ILE A 151 9.53 8.22 -16.62
C ILE A 151 8.37 7.22 -16.75
N PRO A 152 7.13 7.66 -17.07
CA PRO A 152 5.95 6.81 -16.91
C PRO A 152 6.10 5.51 -17.69
N ALA A 153 6.58 4.49 -17.00
CA ALA A 153 6.93 3.20 -17.53
C ALA A 153 6.49 2.08 -16.59
N HIS A 154 6.01 1.00 -17.16
CA HIS A 154 5.75 -0.23 -16.42
C HIS A 154 7.04 -0.79 -15.81
N LYS A 155 6.88 -1.63 -14.79
CA LYS A 155 7.87 -2.62 -14.39
C LYS A 155 8.39 -3.38 -15.62
N PHE A 156 9.57 -3.97 -15.52
CA PHE A 156 10.05 -4.86 -16.58
C PHE A 156 8.95 -5.82 -17.02
N TRP A 157 8.76 -6.01 -18.31
CA TRP A 157 7.56 -6.65 -18.90
C TRP A 157 7.26 -8.05 -18.34
N VAL A 158 8.31 -8.84 -18.03
CA VAL A 158 8.14 -10.17 -17.40
C VAL A 158 7.62 -10.01 -15.97
N SER A 159 8.16 -9.08 -15.21
CA SER A 159 7.70 -8.81 -13.85
C SER A 159 6.26 -8.33 -13.84
N SER A 160 5.90 -7.37 -14.70
CA SER A 160 4.52 -6.89 -14.81
C SER A 160 3.54 -8.04 -15.16
N LEU A 161 3.92 -8.93 -16.06
CA LEU A 161 3.09 -10.11 -16.39
C LEU A 161 2.88 -11.05 -15.19
N LEU A 162 3.89 -11.16 -14.33
CA LEU A 162 3.86 -12.06 -13.18
C LEU A 162 3.19 -11.49 -11.95
N VAL A 163 3.21 -10.15 -11.77
CA VAL A 163 2.78 -9.54 -10.51
C VAL A 163 1.59 -8.58 -10.65
N ASP A 164 1.32 -8.00 -11.82
CA ASP A 164 0.19 -7.11 -12.01
C ASP A 164 -1.08 -7.89 -12.36
N HIS A 165 -2.21 -7.48 -11.81
CA HIS A 165 -3.51 -8.06 -12.11
C HIS A 165 -4.03 -7.57 -13.47
N ASP A 166 -4.00 -6.27 -13.70
CA ASP A 166 -4.42 -5.63 -14.96
C ASP A 166 -3.36 -4.60 -15.41
N LYS A 167 -2.72 -4.91 -16.53
CA LYS A 167 -1.66 -4.06 -17.09
C LYS A 167 -2.18 -2.69 -17.52
N ASN A 168 -3.38 -2.61 -18.10
CA ASN A 168 -3.92 -1.35 -18.60
C ASN A 168 -4.36 -0.44 -17.43
N GLU A 169 -4.86 -1.03 -16.36
CA GLU A 169 -5.16 -0.27 -15.14
C GLU A 169 -3.89 0.21 -14.47
N THR A 170 -2.86 -0.64 -14.39
CA THR A 170 -1.53 -0.24 -13.88
C THR A 170 -0.97 0.93 -14.67
N GLU A 171 -1.04 0.92 -16.00
CA GLU A 171 -0.60 2.03 -16.85
C GLU A 171 -1.37 3.32 -16.54
N ARG A 172 -2.68 3.23 -16.43
CA ARG A 172 -3.52 4.39 -16.04
C ARG A 172 -3.14 4.95 -14.67
N ALA A 173 -2.84 4.06 -13.72
CA ALA A 173 -2.40 4.44 -12.39
C ALA A 173 -1.02 5.14 -12.41
N ILE A 174 -0.07 4.61 -13.17
CA ILE A 174 1.25 5.24 -13.38
C ILE A 174 1.09 6.64 -13.96
N LEU A 175 0.30 6.81 -15.01
CA LEU A 175 0.06 8.12 -15.63
C LEU A 175 -0.63 9.11 -14.69
N LYS A 176 -1.51 8.65 -13.79
CA LYS A 176 -2.12 9.51 -12.77
C LYS A 176 -1.06 10.07 -11.81
N VAL A 177 -0.17 9.22 -11.31
CA VAL A 177 0.89 9.66 -10.38
C VAL A 177 1.90 10.54 -11.09
N HIS A 178 2.26 10.22 -12.34
CA HIS A 178 3.11 11.09 -13.14
C HIS A 178 2.55 12.52 -13.25
N ARG A 179 1.24 12.66 -13.50
CA ARG A 179 0.57 13.97 -13.52
C ARG A 179 0.55 14.65 -12.14
N LEU A 180 0.31 13.90 -11.05
CA LEU A 180 0.41 14.43 -9.69
C LEU A 180 1.78 15.02 -9.41
N MET A 181 2.85 14.36 -9.83
CA MET A 181 4.22 14.86 -9.65
C MET A 181 4.48 16.17 -10.40
N GLN A 182 3.86 16.33 -11.57
CA GLN A 182 3.96 17.58 -12.34
C GLN A 182 3.16 18.71 -11.68
N GLU A 183 1.97 18.41 -11.18
CA GLU A 183 1.07 19.38 -10.58
C GLU A 183 1.53 19.77 -9.16
N TYR A 184 2.06 18.80 -8.41
CA TYR A 184 2.50 18.98 -7.02
C TYR A 184 3.97 18.56 -6.83
N PRO A 185 4.95 19.34 -7.35
CA PRO A 185 6.38 18.94 -7.35
C PRO A 185 7.00 18.83 -5.95
N LYS A 186 6.31 19.31 -4.91
CA LYS A 186 6.73 19.16 -3.50
C LYS A 186 6.11 17.94 -2.80
N MET A 187 5.18 17.24 -3.45
CA MET A 187 4.57 16.03 -2.91
C MET A 187 5.60 14.89 -2.96
N VAL A 188 5.77 14.21 -1.84
CA VAL A 188 6.65 13.03 -1.76
C VAL A 188 5.86 11.80 -2.21
N ILE A 189 6.29 11.16 -3.28
CA ILE A 189 5.69 9.92 -3.77
C ILE A 189 6.54 8.76 -3.26
N VAL A 190 5.90 7.77 -2.63
CA VAL A 190 6.59 6.64 -2.01
C VAL A 190 6.03 5.33 -2.55
N PRO A 191 6.72 4.69 -3.51
CA PRO A 191 6.52 3.28 -3.83
C PRO A 191 7.04 2.39 -2.69
N THR A 192 6.41 1.22 -2.49
CA THR A 192 6.74 0.37 -1.34
C THR A 192 8.18 -0.16 -1.39
N HIS A 193 8.71 -0.46 -2.57
CA HIS A 193 10.03 -1.09 -2.73
C HIS A 193 11.15 -0.10 -3.11
N ASP A 194 10.99 1.19 -2.80
CA ASP A 194 11.98 2.23 -3.07
C ASP A 194 12.57 2.81 -1.78
N ASP A 195 13.70 2.29 -1.34
CA ASP A 195 14.38 2.73 -0.11
C ASP A 195 14.73 4.23 -0.12
N LYS A 196 15.03 4.78 -1.30
CA LYS A 196 15.34 6.22 -1.42
C LYS A 196 14.10 7.08 -1.22
N ALA A 197 12.97 6.66 -1.81
CA ALA A 197 11.71 7.34 -1.63
C ALA A 197 11.21 7.23 -0.18
N GLN A 198 11.36 6.06 0.45
CA GLN A 198 11.04 5.86 1.87
C GLN A 198 11.91 6.74 2.77
N SER A 199 13.21 6.82 2.50
CA SER A 199 14.14 7.67 3.27
C SER A 199 13.76 9.16 3.25
N ALA A 200 13.07 9.63 2.21
CA ALA A 200 12.58 11.01 2.13
C ALA A 200 11.44 11.31 3.13
N VAL A 201 10.77 10.29 3.64
CA VAL A 201 9.73 10.39 4.67
C VAL A 201 10.32 10.19 6.07
N GLY A 202 11.43 9.48 6.17
CA GLY A 202 12.06 9.05 7.43
C GLY A 202 11.56 7.67 7.88
N PHE A 203 12.27 7.10 8.83
CA PHE A 203 11.95 5.80 9.41
C PHE A 203 11.60 5.96 10.89
N PHE A 204 10.66 5.14 11.36
CA PHE A 204 10.38 5.07 12.79
C PHE A 204 11.66 4.76 13.60
N PRO A 205 11.94 5.41 14.76
CA PRO A 205 11.07 6.38 15.47
C PRO A 205 11.22 7.86 15.06
N GLU A 206 11.96 8.16 14.01
CA GLU A 206 12.13 9.53 13.53
C GLU A 206 10.91 9.91 12.69
N PHE A 207 10.02 10.72 13.27
CA PHE A 207 8.82 11.15 12.59
C PHE A 207 9.11 12.31 11.63
N THR A 208 8.55 12.23 10.43
CA THR A 208 8.52 13.37 9.51
C THR A 208 7.49 14.40 10.00
N HIS A 209 7.89 15.66 9.98
CA HIS A 209 7.07 16.80 10.41
C HIS A 209 6.65 17.66 9.23
#